data_f2e4c4018f83d99e0b756028ee10e4ec
#
_entry.id   f2e4c4018f83d99e0b756028ee10e4ec
#
_cell.length_a   1.000
_cell.length_b   1.000
_cell.length_c   1.000
_cell.angle_alpha   90.00
_cell.angle_beta   90.00
_cell.angle_gamma   90.00
#
_symmetry.space_group_name_H-M   'P 1'
#
loop_
_entity.id
_entity.type
_entity.pdbx_description
1 polymer ?
#
loop_
_entity_poly.entity_id
_entity_poly.type
_entity_poly.pdbx_seq_one_letter_code
_entity_poly.pdbx_strand_id
1 'polypeptide(L)'
;MMRRTTFREIKNTFGRFAAIMAIIALGVGFFSGLKMTKPDMMNTISNFLDKGNFYDLHLLSTLGYTDDDVDSFAGEKDVLYAEGGYSLDVLYKNQGENDRVLKTMSVPENINKLSLVDGRMPEKEDECVVDAKMDSIKIGDVIEVADDDAAEGEDSSTQDILKVKKFTVVGTVNSPLYINFERGTTTLGNGKIAGFVYVSPEAFDSECYTDVYVKFDRKFDMYADEYEDYIDDRKDEWESICKTSVLDRYKDILMAKGMTEDMVKDITLDDADGVNYYILGRETNIGYVCLARD
;
A
#
# COMPACT_ATOMS: atom_id res chain seq x y z
N MET A 1 66.10 -0.67 20.60
CA MET A 1 66.70 0.29 19.60
C MET A 1 65.75 0.54 18.42
N MET A 2 65.13 -0.42 17.81
CA MET A 2 64.25 -0.25 16.62
C MET A 2 63.14 0.78 16.79
N ARG A 3 62.35 0.79 17.88
CA ARG A 3 61.23 1.71 18.10
C ARG A 3 61.59 3.21 18.01
N ARG A 4 62.77 3.59 18.51
CA ARG A 4 63.24 5.00 18.49
C ARG A 4 63.63 5.44 17.08
N THR A 5 64.20 4.55 16.27
CA THR A 5 64.60 4.83 14.89
C THR A 5 63.37 5.01 13.99
N THR A 6 62.38 4.10 14.11
CA THR A 6 61.10 4.19 13.37
C THR A 6 60.35 5.48 13.67
N PHE A 7 60.26 5.89 14.94
CA PHE A 7 59.60 7.14 15.33
C PHE A 7 60.30 8.39 14.76
N ARG A 8 61.61 8.36 14.63
CA ARG A 8 62.42 9.49 14.09
C ARG A 8 62.27 9.55 12.53
N GLU A 9 62.16 8.41 11.86
CA GLU A 9 61.89 8.36 10.42
C GLU A 9 60.48 8.83 10.10
N ILE A 10 59.45 8.41 10.88
CA ILE A 10 58.07 8.89 10.75
C ILE A 10 58.01 10.42 10.86
N LYS A 11 58.75 11.00 11.83
CA LYS A 11 58.79 12.45 12.05
C LYS A 11 59.46 13.21 10.89
N ASN A 12 60.49 12.63 10.26
CA ASN A 12 61.20 13.23 9.16
C ASN A 12 60.45 13.10 7.81
N THR A 13 59.56 12.10 7.68
CA THR A 13 58.74 11.84 6.47
C THR A 13 57.25 11.94 6.75
N PHE A 14 56.85 12.78 7.73
CA PHE A 14 55.47 12.87 8.22
C PHE A 14 54.44 13.07 7.12
N GLY A 15 54.75 13.91 6.10
CA GLY A 15 53.84 14.15 4.97
C GLY A 15 53.54 12.89 4.14
N ARG A 16 54.53 12.03 3.89
CA ARG A 16 54.33 10.76 3.19
C ARG A 16 53.57 9.77 4.03
N PHE A 17 53.88 9.67 5.31
CA PHE A 17 53.18 8.79 6.24
C PHE A 17 51.71 9.19 6.42
N ALA A 18 51.46 10.50 6.61
CA ALA A 18 50.10 11.05 6.69
C ALA A 18 49.28 10.82 5.41
N ALA A 19 49.89 10.95 4.23
CA ALA A 19 49.23 10.69 2.94
C ALA A 19 48.80 9.22 2.82
N ILE A 20 49.67 8.27 3.16
CA ILE A 20 49.37 6.84 3.12
C ILE A 20 48.26 6.49 4.15
N MET A 21 48.38 7.03 5.36
CA MET A 21 47.33 6.85 6.40
C MET A 21 46.00 7.41 5.94
N ALA A 22 45.97 8.58 5.32
CA ALA A 22 44.75 9.19 4.81
C ALA A 22 44.09 8.34 3.71
N ILE A 23 44.89 7.78 2.78
CA ILE A 23 44.39 6.92 1.70
C ILE A 23 43.79 5.62 2.29
N ILE A 24 44.50 5.00 3.24
CA ILE A 24 44.01 3.79 3.91
C ILE A 24 42.72 4.11 4.69
N ALA A 25 42.70 5.20 5.47
CA ALA A 25 41.52 5.61 6.26
C ALA A 25 40.32 5.92 5.36
N LEU A 26 40.52 6.59 4.22
CA LEU A 26 39.48 6.83 3.22
C LEU A 26 38.95 5.52 2.62
N GLY A 27 39.83 4.58 2.25
CA GLY A 27 39.43 3.30 1.68
C GLY A 27 38.61 2.45 2.67
N VAL A 28 39.11 2.33 3.90
CA VAL A 28 38.43 1.59 4.96
C VAL A 28 37.12 2.28 5.34
N GLY A 29 37.11 3.60 5.50
CA GLY A 29 35.94 4.38 5.87
C GLY A 29 34.85 4.29 4.79
N PHE A 30 35.19 4.42 3.52
CA PHE A 30 34.27 4.28 2.39
C PHE A 30 33.67 2.87 2.34
N PHE A 31 34.49 1.85 2.40
CA PHE A 31 34.02 0.47 2.38
C PHE A 31 33.15 0.11 3.59
N SER A 32 33.54 0.57 4.78
CA SER A 32 32.73 0.39 5.98
C SER A 32 31.40 1.11 5.89
N GLY A 33 31.39 2.37 5.38
CA GLY A 33 30.17 3.13 5.16
C GLY A 33 29.21 2.44 4.19
N LEU A 34 29.70 1.94 3.06
CA LEU A 34 28.88 1.19 2.11
C LEU A 34 28.27 -0.08 2.73
N LYS A 35 29.03 -0.81 3.55
CA LYS A 35 28.51 -2.01 4.22
C LYS A 35 27.43 -1.70 5.27
N MET A 36 27.50 -0.54 5.92
CA MET A 36 26.52 -0.13 6.92
C MET A 36 25.23 0.41 6.29
N THR A 37 25.27 0.92 5.07
CA THR A 37 24.12 1.56 4.42
C THR A 37 22.94 0.60 4.27
N LYS A 38 23.16 -0.64 3.81
CA LYS A 38 22.08 -1.62 3.61
C LYS A 38 21.35 -1.96 4.93
N PRO A 39 22.02 -2.38 6.02
CA PRO A 39 21.35 -2.64 7.30
C PRO A 39 20.58 -1.44 7.85
N ASP A 40 21.16 -0.22 7.75
CA ASP A 40 20.51 0.98 8.26
C ASP A 40 19.25 1.33 7.47
N MET A 41 19.28 1.19 6.14
CA MET A 41 18.09 1.36 5.31
C MET A 41 17.02 0.32 5.64
N MET A 42 17.39 -0.95 5.76
CA MET A 42 16.48 -2.05 6.11
C MET A 42 15.82 -1.79 7.47
N ASN A 43 16.61 -1.45 8.49
CA ASN A 43 16.09 -1.13 9.82
C ASN A 43 15.15 0.08 9.80
N THR A 44 15.46 1.11 9.02
CA THR A 44 14.62 2.31 8.92
C THR A 44 13.28 1.99 8.29
N ILE A 45 13.27 1.21 7.19
CA ILE A 45 12.05 0.80 6.51
C ILE A 45 11.25 -0.15 7.40
N SER A 46 11.88 -1.16 8.02
CA SER A 46 11.22 -2.09 8.94
C SER A 46 10.52 -1.35 10.08
N ASN A 47 11.24 -0.44 10.74
CA ASN A 47 10.66 0.37 11.82
C ASN A 47 9.47 1.24 11.36
N PHE A 48 9.50 1.76 10.13
CA PHE A 48 8.39 2.54 9.58
C PHE A 48 7.18 1.66 9.31
N LEU A 49 7.37 0.51 8.67
CA LEU A 49 6.32 -0.45 8.35
C LEU A 49 5.72 -1.08 9.62
N ASP A 50 6.56 -1.43 10.61
CA ASP A 50 6.09 -1.99 11.88
C ASP A 50 5.26 -0.98 12.68
N LYS A 51 5.66 0.29 12.71
CA LYS A 51 4.88 1.36 13.33
C LYS A 51 3.53 1.58 12.64
N GLY A 52 3.50 1.44 11.32
CA GLY A 52 2.28 1.50 10.54
C GLY A 52 1.43 0.22 10.61
N ASN A 53 1.88 -0.81 11.32
CA ASN A 53 1.23 -2.13 11.32
C ASN A 53 0.95 -2.64 9.91
N PHE A 54 1.98 -2.64 9.05
CA PHE A 54 1.87 -2.94 7.64
C PHE A 54 1.34 -4.37 7.42
N TYR A 55 0.45 -4.54 6.44
CA TYR A 55 -0.20 -5.81 6.13
C TYR A 55 0.80 -6.92 5.77
N ASP A 56 0.36 -8.17 5.86
CA ASP A 56 1.10 -9.33 5.38
C ASP A 56 0.50 -9.88 4.07
N LEU A 57 -0.84 -9.90 3.95
CA LEU A 57 -1.54 -10.18 2.68
C LEU A 57 -2.48 -9.02 2.34
N HIS A 58 -2.61 -8.77 1.05
CA HIS A 58 -3.56 -7.84 0.44
C HIS A 58 -4.43 -8.62 -0.54
N LEU A 59 -5.72 -8.69 -0.27
CA LEU A 59 -6.70 -9.43 -1.02
C LEU A 59 -7.52 -8.46 -1.88
N LEU A 60 -7.66 -8.78 -3.15
CA LEU A 60 -8.42 -8.02 -4.13
C LEU A 60 -9.42 -8.94 -4.81
N SER A 61 -10.61 -8.46 -5.12
CA SER A 61 -11.60 -9.17 -5.92
C SER A 61 -12.36 -8.19 -6.81
N THR A 62 -12.68 -8.62 -8.03
CA THR A 62 -13.54 -7.84 -8.93
C THR A 62 -14.98 -7.69 -8.42
N LEU A 63 -15.41 -8.56 -7.50
CA LEU A 63 -16.73 -8.51 -6.86
C LEU A 63 -16.72 -7.74 -5.53
N GLY A 64 -15.52 -7.35 -5.06
CA GLY A 64 -15.32 -6.83 -3.71
C GLY A 64 -15.52 -7.90 -2.62
N TYR A 65 -15.35 -7.50 -1.38
CA TYR A 65 -15.57 -8.32 -0.17
C TYR A 65 -16.56 -7.64 0.75
N THR A 66 -17.40 -8.42 1.42
CA THR A 66 -18.39 -7.93 2.38
C THR A 66 -17.82 -7.87 3.80
N ASP A 67 -18.57 -7.28 4.73
CA ASP A 67 -18.25 -7.34 6.16
C ASP A 67 -18.15 -8.78 6.67
N ASP A 68 -19.07 -9.66 6.23
CA ASP A 68 -19.07 -11.09 6.61
C ASP A 68 -17.80 -11.80 6.12
N ASP A 69 -17.30 -11.47 4.93
CA ASP A 69 -16.02 -11.98 4.42
C ASP A 69 -14.86 -11.53 5.32
N VAL A 70 -14.81 -10.24 5.66
CA VAL A 70 -13.75 -9.67 6.52
C VAL A 70 -13.77 -10.30 7.90
N ASP A 71 -14.95 -10.49 8.48
CA ASP A 71 -15.13 -11.17 9.77
C ASP A 71 -14.69 -12.64 9.71
N SER A 72 -15.00 -13.33 8.61
CA SER A 72 -14.53 -14.70 8.37
C SER A 72 -12.99 -14.75 8.29
N PHE A 73 -12.38 -13.85 7.55
CA PHE A 73 -10.92 -13.75 7.44
C PHE A 73 -10.25 -13.41 8.78
N ALA A 74 -10.88 -12.57 9.59
CA ALA A 74 -10.40 -12.27 10.94
C ALA A 74 -10.47 -13.47 11.89
N GLY A 75 -11.37 -14.41 11.62
CA GLY A 75 -11.51 -15.68 12.37
C GLY A 75 -10.51 -16.77 11.99
N GLU A 76 -9.74 -16.57 10.90
CA GLU A 76 -8.78 -17.55 10.42
C GLU A 76 -7.57 -17.70 11.35
N LYS A 77 -6.95 -18.85 11.26
CA LYS A 77 -5.82 -19.21 12.13
C LYS A 77 -4.64 -18.21 11.96
N ASP A 78 -4.07 -17.82 13.09
CA ASP A 78 -2.92 -16.91 13.20
C ASP A 78 -3.16 -15.50 12.62
N VAL A 79 -4.40 -15.12 12.33
CA VAL A 79 -4.75 -13.75 11.93
C VAL A 79 -4.82 -12.86 13.17
N LEU A 80 -4.09 -11.75 13.15
CA LEU A 80 -4.14 -10.73 14.17
C LEU A 80 -5.21 -9.68 13.86
N TYR A 81 -5.28 -9.26 12.60
CA TYR A 81 -6.28 -8.34 12.07
C TYR A 81 -6.62 -8.69 10.62
N ALA A 82 -7.89 -8.58 10.26
CA ALA A 82 -8.35 -8.43 8.89
C ALA A 82 -9.14 -7.12 8.81
N GLU A 83 -8.93 -6.31 7.79
CA GLU A 83 -9.53 -4.99 7.66
C GLU A 83 -9.88 -4.70 6.21
N GLY A 84 -11.15 -4.40 5.97
CA GLY A 84 -11.65 -3.95 4.67
C GLY A 84 -11.34 -2.47 4.44
N GLY A 85 -11.08 -2.12 3.20
CA GLY A 85 -10.81 -0.75 2.79
C GLY A 85 -11.36 -0.44 1.41
N TYR A 86 -11.43 0.84 1.11
CA TYR A 86 -11.81 1.35 -0.20
C TYR A 86 -10.61 1.99 -0.86
N SER A 87 -10.44 1.74 -2.16
CA SER A 87 -9.34 2.29 -2.95
C SER A 87 -9.80 2.54 -4.38
N LEU A 88 -9.91 3.80 -4.77
CA LEU A 88 -10.40 4.24 -6.06
C LEU A 88 -9.44 5.24 -6.71
N ASP A 89 -9.28 5.16 -8.02
CA ASP A 89 -8.64 6.23 -8.77
C ASP A 89 -9.69 7.28 -9.13
N VAL A 90 -9.51 8.51 -8.68
CA VAL A 90 -10.49 9.59 -8.84
C VAL A 90 -9.85 10.79 -9.50
N LEU A 91 -10.54 11.36 -10.49
CA LEU A 91 -10.13 12.59 -11.14
C LEU A 91 -10.58 13.80 -10.31
N TYR A 92 -9.65 14.64 -9.91
CA TYR A 92 -9.90 15.86 -9.15
C TYR A 92 -9.62 17.10 -9.97
N LYS A 93 -10.50 18.10 -9.85
CA LYS A 93 -10.34 19.43 -10.48
C LYS A 93 -9.08 20.11 -9.95
N ASN A 94 -8.25 20.61 -10.86
CA ASN A 94 -7.08 21.40 -10.51
C ASN A 94 -7.26 22.83 -11.02
N GLN A 95 -7.43 23.79 -10.12
CA GLN A 95 -7.69 25.19 -10.49
C GLN A 95 -6.56 25.76 -11.36
N GLY A 96 -6.87 25.99 -12.65
CA GLY A 96 -5.94 26.61 -13.61
C GLY A 96 -4.96 25.68 -14.30
N GLU A 97 -5.02 24.36 -14.07
CA GLU A 97 -4.22 23.33 -14.73
C GLU A 97 -5.12 22.15 -15.14
N ASN A 98 -4.53 21.15 -15.81
CA ASN A 98 -5.24 19.91 -16.11
C ASN A 98 -5.60 19.15 -14.83
N ASP A 99 -6.77 18.53 -14.83
CA ASP A 99 -7.24 17.69 -13.75
C ASP A 99 -6.23 16.58 -13.43
N ARG A 100 -6.17 16.19 -12.16
CA ARG A 100 -5.21 15.21 -11.64
C ARG A 100 -5.91 13.99 -11.09
N VAL A 101 -5.38 12.82 -11.39
CA VAL A 101 -5.84 11.58 -10.76
C VAL A 101 -5.15 11.40 -9.42
N LEU A 102 -5.94 11.25 -8.37
CA LEU A 102 -5.49 10.90 -7.03
C LEU A 102 -6.07 9.54 -6.65
N LYS A 103 -5.23 8.72 -6.00
CA LYS A 103 -5.69 7.48 -5.37
C LYS A 103 -6.46 7.84 -4.11
N THR A 104 -7.77 7.67 -4.12
CA THR A 104 -8.64 7.98 -2.98
C THR A 104 -8.88 6.70 -2.19
N MET A 105 -8.53 6.72 -0.91
CA MET A 105 -8.58 5.56 -0.03
C MET A 105 -9.31 5.89 1.27
N SER A 106 -9.92 4.89 1.90
CA SER A 106 -10.45 5.03 3.25
C SER A 106 -9.33 5.09 4.28
N VAL A 107 -9.53 5.90 5.33
CA VAL A 107 -8.60 5.96 6.47
C VAL A 107 -8.56 4.60 7.16
N PRO A 108 -7.40 3.95 7.27
CA PRO A 108 -7.28 2.66 7.93
C PRO A 108 -7.30 2.80 9.46
N GLU A 109 -7.84 1.78 10.14
CA GLU A 109 -7.97 1.76 11.60
C GLU A 109 -6.81 0.98 12.28
N ASN A 110 -6.58 -0.25 11.87
CA ASN A 110 -5.65 -1.17 12.53
C ASN A 110 -4.44 -1.52 11.68
N ILE A 111 -4.62 -1.68 10.38
CA ILE A 111 -3.59 -2.08 9.43
C ILE A 111 -3.23 -0.87 8.56
N ASN A 112 -1.99 -0.76 8.13
CA ASN A 112 -1.48 0.33 7.28
C ASN A 112 -1.66 1.74 7.87
N LYS A 113 -1.52 1.88 9.19
CA LYS A 113 -1.74 3.15 9.90
C LYS A 113 -0.93 4.29 9.31
N LEU A 114 -1.62 5.41 9.09
CA LEU A 114 -1.01 6.61 8.55
C LEU A 114 -0.13 7.31 9.57
N SER A 115 0.96 7.88 9.08
CA SER A 115 1.84 8.74 9.89
C SER A 115 1.54 10.21 9.59
N LEU A 116 0.87 10.90 10.50
CA LEU A 116 0.57 12.32 10.38
C LEU A 116 1.86 13.15 10.35
N VAL A 117 2.00 14.02 9.36
CA VAL A 117 3.14 14.92 9.19
C VAL A 117 2.78 16.32 9.67
N ASP A 118 1.62 16.83 9.25
CA ASP A 118 1.12 18.14 9.65
C ASP A 118 -0.42 18.15 9.70
N GLY A 119 -1.00 19.03 10.52
CA GLY A 119 -2.45 19.14 10.69
C GLY A 119 -3.04 18.07 11.61
N ARG A 120 -4.17 17.50 11.23
CA ARG A 120 -4.89 16.45 11.97
C ARG A 120 -5.51 15.40 11.04
N MET A 121 -5.96 14.29 11.61
CA MET A 121 -6.75 13.29 10.86
C MET A 121 -8.17 13.79 10.59
N PRO A 122 -8.86 13.28 9.54
CA PRO A 122 -10.25 13.60 9.25
C PRO A 122 -11.17 13.17 10.41
N GLU A 123 -12.11 14.01 10.76
CA GLU A 123 -13.17 13.74 11.76
C GLU A 123 -14.56 13.75 11.14
N LYS A 124 -14.68 14.23 9.89
CA LYS A 124 -15.93 14.35 9.16
C LYS A 124 -15.81 13.73 7.78
N GLU A 125 -16.95 13.39 7.20
CA GLU A 125 -17.04 12.79 5.86
C GLU A 125 -16.48 13.69 4.76
N ASP A 126 -16.55 15.04 4.93
CA ASP A 126 -16.08 16.04 3.97
C ASP A 126 -14.63 16.51 4.23
N GLU A 127 -13.92 15.83 5.10
CA GLU A 127 -12.52 16.11 5.41
C GLU A 127 -11.60 15.03 4.82
N CYS A 128 -10.38 15.44 4.44
CA CYS A 128 -9.38 14.50 3.95
C CYS A 128 -7.97 14.85 4.44
N VAL A 129 -7.09 13.87 4.36
CA VAL A 129 -5.64 14.07 4.46
C VAL A 129 -4.98 13.64 3.15
N VAL A 130 -3.94 14.35 2.75
CA VAL A 130 -3.25 14.16 1.47
C VAL A 130 -1.81 13.70 1.67
N ASP A 131 -1.22 13.17 0.61
CA ASP A 131 0.19 12.80 0.56
C ASP A 131 1.09 13.99 0.93
N ALA A 132 1.89 13.83 1.97
CA ALA A 132 2.84 14.85 2.44
C ALA A 132 3.89 15.27 1.40
N LYS A 133 4.04 14.51 0.29
CA LYS A 133 4.94 14.84 -0.83
C LYS A 133 4.27 15.65 -1.94
N MET A 134 2.97 16.00 -1.78
CA MET A 134 2.24 16.84 -2.72
C MET A 134 2.35 18.32 -2.34
N ASP A 135 3.39 19.01 -2.80
CA ASP A 135 3.62 20.43 -2.53
C ASP A 135 2.53 21.36 -3.08
N SER A 136 1.71 20.86 -4.03
CA SER A 136 0.67 21.64 -4.71
C SER A 136 -0.63 21.76 -3.94
N ILE A 137 -0.87 20.96 -2.91
CA ILE A 137 -2.08 20.97 -2.08
C ILE A 137 -1.68 21.28 -0.64
N LYS A 138 -2.40 22.21 -0.01
CA LYS A 138 -2.10 22.69 1.35
C LYS A 138 -3.27 22.44 2.28
N ILE A 139 -2.99 22.40 3.58
CA ILE A 139 -4.01 22.35 4.62
C ILE A 139 -4.90 23.57 4.49
N GLY A 140 -6.22 23.35 4.46
CA GLY A 140 -7.26 24.35 4.24
C GLY A 140 -7.73 24.46 2.79
N ASP A 141 -7.03 23.85 1.83
CA ASP A 141 -7.52 23.80 0.45
C ASP A 141 -8.74 22.86 0.35
N VAL A 142 -9.58 23.12 -0.65
CA VAL A 142 -10.69 22.24 -0.99
C VAL A 142 -10.39 21.56 -2.30
N ILE A 143 -10.37 20.23 -2.29
CA ILE A 143 -10.28 19.42 -3.49
C ILE A 143 -11.68 18.96 -3.92
N GLU A 144 -11.96 19.01 -5.21
CA GLU A 144 -13.26 18.70 -5.78
C GLU A 144 -13.11 17.61 -6.85
N VAL A 145 -13.94 16.58 -6.77
CA VAL A 145 -14.02 15.53 -7.79
C VAL A 145 -14.45 16.16 -9.11
N ALA A 146 -13.78 15.83 -10.20
CA ALA A 146 -14.14 16.30 -11.54
C ALA A 146 -15.48 15.69 -11.98
N ASP A 147 -16.24 16.40 -12.80
CA ASP A 147 -17.48 15.89 -13.35
C ASP A 147 -17.19 14.85 -14.45
N ASP A 148 -18.12 13.91 -14.68
CA ASP A 148 -17.97 12.76 -15.59
C ASP A 148 -17.74 13.09 -17.08
N ASP A 149 -17.92 14.35 -17.49
CA ASP A 149 -17.76 14.79 -18.88
C ASP A 149 -16.33 14.57 -19.44
N ALA A 150 -15.36 14.24 -18.59
CA ALA A 150 -13.97 13.98 -18.97
C ALA A 150 -13.59 12.49 -19.10
N ALA A 151 -14.45 11.59 -18.68
CA ALA A 151 -14.24 10.14 -18.76
C ALA A 151 -15.03 9.55 -19.94
N GLU A 152 -14.48 9.66 -21.16
CA GLU A 152 -14.96 8.87 -22.30
C GLU A 152 -14.59 7.39 -22.11
N GLY A 153 -15.26 6.68 -21.19
CA GLY A 153 -15.07 5.26 -20.92
C GLY A 153 -16.22 4.68 -20.10
N GLU A 154 -16.50 3.40 -20.30
CA GLU A 154 -17.63 2.66 -19.71
C GLU A 154 -17.57 2.51 -18.16
N ASP A 155 -16.62 3.14 -17.47
CA ASP A 155 -16.42 3.07 -16.02
C ASP A 155 -16.92 4.31 -15.23
N SER A 156 -18.03 4.91 -15.67
CA SER A 156 -18.71 6.00 -14.92
C SER A 156 -19.19 5.57 -13.52
N SER A 157 -19.24 4.27 -13.24
CA SER A 157 -19.68 3.71 -11.97
C SER A 157 -18.73 3.99 -10.79
N THR A 158 -17.45 4.25 -11.03
CA THR A 158 -16.43 4.40 -9.98
C THR A 158 -16.60 5.71 -9.20
N GLN A 159 -17.08 6.76 -9.84
CA GLN A 159 -17.30 8.06 -9.19
C GLN A 159 -18.59 8.10 -8.36
N ASP A 160 -19.57 7.24 -8.67
CA ASP A 160 -20.82 7.14 -7.92
C ASP A 160 -20.63 6.48 -6.55
N ILE A 161 -19.50 5.79 -6.35
CA ILE A 161 -19.14 5.19 -5.06
C ILE A 161 -18.80 6.23 -3.99
N LEU A 162 -18.44 7.48 -4.38
CA LEU A 162 -18.19 8.58 -3.43
C LEU A 162 -19.45 9.41 -3.20
N LYS A 163 -19.99 9.39 -1.97
CA LYS A 163 -21.09 10.26 -1.54
C LYS A 163 -20.71 11.72 -1.57
N VAL A 164 -19.49 12.03 -1.14
CA VAL A 164 -18.94 13.37 -1.03
C VAL A 164 -18.07 13.68 -2.24
N LYS A 165 -18.34 14.82 -2.89
CA LYS A 165 -17.58 15.25 -4.08
C LYS A 165 -16.58 16.38 -3.79
N LYS A 166 -16.58 16.94 -2.57
CA LYS A 166 -15.69 18.03 -2.14
C LYS A 166 -15.12 17.72 -0.77
N PHE A 167 -13.81 17.76 -0.68
CA PHE A 167 -13.10 17.46 0.57
C PHE A 167 -12.22 18.64 0.98
N THR A 168 -12.28 18.99 2.26
CA THR A 168 -11.38 19.96 2.87
C THR A 168 -10.13 19.26 3.39
N VAL A 169 -8.96 19.70 2.95
CA VAL A 169 -7.68 19.15 3.40
C VAL A 169 -7.39 19.60 4.82
N VAL A 170 -7.36 18.67 5.77
CA VAL A 170 -7.13 18.95 7.20
C VAL A 170 -5.75 18.52 7.70
N GLY A 171 -5.02 17.76 6.91
CA GLY A 171 -3.66 17.33 7.25
C GLY A 171 -2.92 16.70 6.09
N THR A 172 -1.64 16.43 6.33
CA THR A 172 -0.77 15.71 5.41
C THR A 172 -0.20 14.48 6.10
N VAL A 173 -0.08 13.37 5.36
CA VAL A 173 0.32 12.08 5.91
C VAL A 173 1.35 11.36 5.04
N ASN A 174 2.14 10.49 5.68
CA ASN A 174 2.87 9.42 4.99
C ASN A 174 2.10 8.12 5.17
N SER A 175 1.96 7.36 4.08
CA SER A 175 1.35 6.04 4.08
C SER A 175 2.40 4.95 3.92
N PRO A 176 2.32 3.85 4.70
CA PRO A 176 3.22 2.71 4.52
C PRO A 176 3.01 2.00 3.17
N LEU A 177 1.86 2.20 2.51
CA LEU A 177 1.60 1.68 1.16
C LEU A 177 2.47 2.36 0.09
N TYR A 178 3.02 3.56 0.35
CA TYR A 178 3.73 4.38 -0.62
C TYR A 178 5.13 4.77 -0.14
N ILE A 179 6.03 3.80 -0.08
CA ILE A 179 7.45 4.04 0.27
C ILE A 179 8.18 4.74 -0.88
N ASN A 180 7.82 4.42 -2.13
CA ASN A 180 8.41 4.98 -3.34
C ASN A 180 7.88 6.40 -3.66
N PHE A 181 8.58 7.10 -4.57
CA PHE A 181 8.11 8.37 -5.13
C PHE A 181 7.02 8.18 -6.20
N GLU A 182 7.03 7.05 -6.89
CA GLU A 182 6.02 6.71 -7.88
C GLU A 182 4.73 6.27 -7.17
N ARG A 183 3.59 6.81 -7.64
CA ARG A 183 2.27 6.55 -7.05
C ARG A 183 1.45 5.53 -7.84
N GLY A 184 1.97 5.10 -8.98
CA GLY A 184 1.34 4.14 -9.87
C GLY A 184 0.80 4.75 -11.15
N THR A 185 0.16 3.90 -11.95
CA THR A 185 -0.49 4.23 -13.21
C THR A 185 -1.98 3.98 -13.10
N THR A 186 -2.75 4.65 -13.94
CA THR A 186 -4.22 4.57 -13.99
C THR A 186 -4.68 4.59 -15.43
N THR A 187 -5.90 4.19 -15.69
CA THR A 187 -6.57 4.35 -17.00
C THR A 187 -7.18 5.74 -17.17
N LEU A 188 -7.27 6.52 -16.10
CA LEU A 188 -7.89 7.84 -16.07
C LEU A 188 -6.90 8.96 -16.44
N GLY A 189 -7.42 10.06 -16.97
CA GLY A 189 -6.70 11.30 -17.21
C GLY A 189 -5.44 11.09 -18.09
N ASN A 190 -4.27 11.47 -17.55
CA ASN A 190 -3.00 11.36 -18.26
C ASN A 190 -2.27 10.01 -18.02
N GLY A 191 -2.94 9.03 -17.42
CA GLY A 191 -2.38 7.70 -17.15
C GLY A 191 -1.47 7.63 -15.93
N LYS A 192 -1.39 8.69 -15.11
CA LYS A 192 -0.52 8.75 -13.92
C LYS A 192 -1.31 9.15 -12.69
N ILE A 193 -1.05 8.47 -11.58
CA ILE A 193 -1.51 8.87 -10.25
C ILE A 193 -0.57 9.94 -9.72
N ALA A 194 -1.09 11.13 -9.43
CA ALA A 194 -0.30 12.27 -8.97
C ALA A 194 0.01 12.21 -7.46
N GLY A 195 -0.82 11.54 -6.69
CA GLY A 195 -0.68 11.39 -5.25
C GLY A 195 -1.81 10.55 -4.68
N PHE A 196 -1.93 10.52 -3.36
CA PHE A 196 -3.04 9.86 -2.68
C PHE A 196 -3.77 10.78 -1.73
N VAL A 197 -5.02 10.45 -1.49
CA VAL A 197 -5.93 11.12 -0.54
C VAL A 197 -6.58 10.05 0.33
N TYR A 198 -6.65 10.28 1.62
CA TYR A 198 -7.41 9.46 2.55
C TYR A 198 -8.61 10.24 3.07
N VAL A 199 -9.77 9.63 2.99
CA VAL A 199 -11.06 10.16 3.44
C VAL A 199 -11.68 9.22 4.47
N SER A 200 -12.69 9.70 5.21
CA SER A 200 -13.45 8.82 6.11
C SER A 200 -14.07 7.66 5.32
N PRO A 201 -14.11 6.42 5.86
CA PRO A 201 -14.84 5.32 5.25
C PRO A 201 -16.31 5.65 4.95
N GLU A 202 -16.94 6.51 5.76
CA GLU A 202 -18.32 6.96 5.61
C GLU A 202 -18.56 7.78 4.32
N ALA A 203 -17.49 8.32 3.71
CA ALA A 203 -17.57 9.04 2.44
C ALA A 203 -17.82 8.13 1.23
N PHE A 204 -17.72 6.81 1.41
CA PHE A 204 -18.00 5.83 0.37
C PHE A 204 -19.45 5.32 0.46
N ASP A 205 -20.05 5.05 -0.70
CA ASP A 205 -21.39 4.45 -0.87
C ASP A 205 -21.27 3.08 -1.52
N SER A 206 -20.67 2.15 -0.82
CA SER A 206 -20.49 0.79 -1.30
C SER A 206 -20.68 -0.19 -0.14
N GLU A 207 -21.40 -1.25 -0.42
CA GLU A 207 -21.59 -2.38 0.52
C GLU A 207 -20.40 -3.35 0.50
N CYS A 208 -19.47 -3.18 -0.44
CA CYS A 208 -18.32 -4.07 -0.60
C CYS A 208 -17.03 -3.29 -0.59
N TYR A 209 -16.06 -3.81 0.12
CA TYR A 209 -14.69 -3.32 0.14
C TYR A 209 -13.96 -3.67 -1.15
N THR A 210 -13.15 -2.75 -1.66
CA THR A 210 -12.29 -2.99 -2.83
C THR A 210 -11.03 -3.76 -2.45
N ASP A 211 -10.58 -3.56 -1.23
CA ASP A 211 -9.33 -4.08 -0.69
C ASP A 211 -9.58 -4.72 0.68
N VAL A 212 -8.97 -5.87 0.94
CA VAL A 212 -8.90 -6.42 2.28
C VAL A 212 -7.44 -6.66 2.65
N TYR A 213 -7.04 -6.13 3.78
CA TYR A 213 -5.70 -6.29 4.31
C TYR A 213 -5.72 -7.28 5.47
N VAL A 214 -4.77 -8.21 5.47
CA VAL A 214 -4.63 -9.21 6.52
C VAL A 214 -3.27 -9.08 7.18
N LYS A 215 -3.26 -9.12 8.51
CA LYS A 215 -2.08 -9.10 9.35
C LYS A 215 -2.03 -10.35 10.20
N PHE A 216 -0.93 -11.09 10.14
CA PHE A 216 -0.72 -12.27 10.96
C PHE A 216 -0.05 -11.96 12.31
N ASP A 217 -0.38 -12.75 13.33
CA ASP A 217 0.36 -12.76 14.61
C ASP A 217 1.65 -13.57 14.43
N ARG A 218 2.68 -12.90 13.92
CA ARG A 218 3.97 -13.50 13.61
C ARG A 218 5.08 -13.00 14.51
N LYS A 219 6.09 -13.85 14.73
CA LYS A 219 7.26 -13.56 15.57
C LYS A 219 8.55 -13.32 14.78
N PHE A 220 8.47 -13.31 13.44
CA PHE A 220 9.64 -13.14 12.58
C PHE A 220 9.85 -11.67 12.23
N ASP A 221 11.12 -11.32 11.99
CA ASP A 221 11.45 -10.07 11.32
C ASP A 221 10.96 -10.11 9.87
N MET A 222 10.48 -8.99 9.39
CA MET A 222 9.93 -8.78 8.05
C MET A 222 10.90 -9.11 6.91
N TYR A 223 12.20 -9.06 7.17
CA TYR A 223 13.27 -9.32 6.20
C TYR A 223 14.03 -10.62 6.47
N ALA A 224 13.51 -11.49 7.33
CA ALA A 224 14.06 -12.80 7.56
C ALA A 224 13.62 -13.78 6.45
N ASP A 225 14.49 -14.72 6.08
CA ASP A 225 14.16 -15.75 5.08
C ASP A 225 12.95 -16.58 5.55
N GLU A 226 12.83 -16.82 6.86
CA GLU A 226 11.68 -17.49 7.48
C GLU A 226 10.35 -16.78 7.28
N TYR A 227 10.37 -15.45 7.05
CA TYR A 227 9.15 -14.70 6.77
C TYR A 227 8.66 -14.97 5.34
N GLU A 228 9.55 -15.03 4.38
CA GLU A 228 9.22 -15.32 2.98
C GLU A 228 8.56 -16.70 2.87
N ASP A 229 9.22 -17.75 3.41
CA ASP A 229 8.67 -19.10 3.47
C ASP A 229 7.29 -19.14 4.15
N TYR A 230 7.13 -18.43 5.27
CA TYR A 230 5.86 -18.37 6.00
C TYR A 230 4.73 -17.73 5.17
N ILE A 231 5.01 -16.64 4.45
CA ILE A 231 4.01 -15.96 3.62
C ILE A 231 3.63 -16.80 2.40
N ASP A 232 4.60 -17.49 1.78
CA ASP A 232 4.32 -18.36 0.63
C ASP A 232 3.44 -19.55 1.03
N ASP A 233 3.73 -20.22 2.15
CA ASP A 233 2.87 -21.27 2.69
C ASP A 233 1.44 -20.75 2.96
N ARG A 234 1.32 -19.50 3.46
CA ARG A 234 0.03 -18.89 3.73
C ARG A 234 -0.72 -18.49 2.47
N LYS A 235 -0.04 -18.02 1.42
CA LYS A 235 -0.69 -17.71 0.13
C LYS A 235 -1.44 -18.92 -0.42
N ASP A 236 -0.84 -20.10 -0.39
CA ASP A 236 -1.47 -21.35 -0.87
C ASP A 236 -2.74 -21.70 -0.08
N GLU A 237 -2.71 -21.54 1.26
CA GLU A 237 -3.87 -21.72 2.14
C GLU A 237 -4.96 -20.69 1.82
N TRP A 238 -4.57 -19.41 1.72
CA TRP A 238 -5.49 -18.29 1.47
C TRP A 238 -6.07 -18.29 0.05
N GLU A 239 -5.41 -18.90 -0.92
CA GLU A 239 -5.98 -19.09 -2.25
C GLU A 239 -7.31 -19.85 -2.19
N SER A 240 -7.36 -20.94 -1.41
CA SER A 240 -8.59 -21.70 -1.21
C SER A 240 -9.67 -20.91 -0.48
N ILE A 241 -9.30 -20.13 0.53
CA ILE A 241 -10.22 -19.29 1.31
C ILE A 241 -10.82 -18.20 0.42
N CYS A 242 -9.98 -17.43 -0.28
CA CYS A 242 -10.42 -16.37 -1.19
C CYS A 242 -11.28 -16.93 -2.34
N LYS A 243 -10.90 -18.07 -2.90
CA LYS A 243 -11.67 -18.74 -3.94
C LYS A 243 -13.09 -19.07 -3.48
N THR A 244 -13.24 -19.56 -2.26
CA THR A 244 -14.55 -19.90 -1.68
C THR A 244 -15.37 -18.64 -1.48
N SER A 245 -14.82 -17.61 -0.83
CA SER A 245 -15.51 -16.33 -0.58
C SER A 245 -15.98 -15.68 -1.87
N VAL A 246 -15.10 -15.58 -2.88
CA VAL A 246 -15.46 -14.97 -4.19
C VAL A 246 -16.52 -15.80 -4.93
N LEU A 247 -16.48 -17.12 -4.84
CA LEU A 247 -17.50 -17.99 -5.45
C LEU A 247 -18.85 -17.84 -4.76
N ASP A 248 -18.88 -17.80 -3.43
CA ASP A 248 -20.11 -17.61 -2.66
C ASP A 248 -20.71 -16.24 -2.97
N ARG A 249 -19.90 -15.19 -3.01
CA ARG A 249 -20.34 -13.85 -3.44
C ARG A 249 -20.92 -13.86 -4.86
N TYR A 250 -20.28 -14.56 -5.80
CA TYR A 250 -20.80 -14.67 -7.17
C TYR A 250 -22.16 -15.36 -7.21
N LYS A 251 -22.33 -16.43 -6.44
CA LYS A 251 -23.63 -17.13 -6.31
C LYS A 251 -24.71 -16.23 -5.71
N ASP A 252 -24.39 -15.45 -4.70
CA ASP A 252 -25.32 -14.49 -4.09
C ASP A 252 -25.80 -13.44 -5.09
N ILE A 253 -24.87 -12.91 -5.90
CA ILE A 253 -25.22 -11.97 -6.97
C ILE A 253 -26.15 -12.62 -8.01
N LEU A 254 -25.91 -13.87 -8.39
CA LEU A 254 -26.78 -14.61 -9.31
C LEU A 254 -28.18 -14.87 -8.71
N MET A 255 -28.24 -15.22 -7.43
CA MET A 255 -29.51 -15.38 -6.70
C MET A 255 -30.27 -14.06 -6.60
N ALA A 256 -29.58 -12.95 -6.36
CA ALA A 256 -30.18 -11.61 -6.37
C ALA A 256 -30.73 -11.23 -7.77
N LYS A 257 -30.14 -11.76 -8.84
CA LYS A 257 -30.64 -11.63 -10.22
C LYS A 257 -31.78 -12.59 -10.57
N GLY A 258 -32.25 -13.40 -9.62
CA GLY A 258 -33.42 -14.26 -9.76
C GLY A 258 -33.11 -15.73 -10.08
N MET A 259 -31.86 -16.17 -9.99
CA MET A 259 -31.52 -17.60 -10.04
C MET A 259 -31.90 -18.29 -8.73
N THR A 260 -32.30 -19.55 -8.81
CA THR A 260 -32.60 -20.35 -7.62
C THR A 260 -31.34 -21.02 -7.08
N GLU A 261 -31.33 -21.41 -5.82
CA GLU A 261 -30.23 -22.12 -5.16
C GLU A 261 -29.81 -23.39 -5.93
N ASP A 262 -30.77 -24.14 -6.45
CA ASP A 262 -30.52 -25.33 -7.27
C ASP A 262 -29.77 -25.00 -8.61
N MET A 263 -29.97 -23.80 -9.15
CA MET A 263 -29.33 -23.36 -10.39
C MET A 263 -27.88 -22.93 -10.17
N VAL A 264 -27.56 -22.39 -9.00
CA VAL A 264 -26.21 -21.88 -8.68
C VAL A 264 -25.33 -22.90 -7.96
N LYS A 265 -25.92 -24.01 -7.52
CA LYS A 265 -25.26 -25.02 -6.71
C LYS A 265 -23.97 -25.59 -7.33
N ASP A 266 -24.01 -25.88 -8.63
CA ASP A 266 -22.92 -26.54 -9.37
C ASP A 266 -22.02 -25.54 -10.09
N ILE A 267 -22.25 -24.22 -9.92
CA ILE A 267 -21.42 -23.17 -10.52
C ILE A 267 -20.06 -23.13 -9.86
N THR A 268 -19.05 -23.04 -10.68
CA THR A 268 -17.63 -22.85 -10.29
C THR A 268 -17.12 -21.50 -10.75
N LEU A 269 -15.95 -21.07 -10.28
CA LEU A 269 -15.32 -19.84 -10.76
C LEU A 269 -14.91 -19.93 -12.24
N ASP A 270 -14.78 -21.13 -12.79
CA ASP A 270 -14.50 -21.32 -14.23
C ASP A 270 -15.70 -20.91 -15.09
N ASP A 271 -16.91 -20.95 -14.53
CA ASP A 271 -18.15 -20.52 -15.17
C ASP A 271 -18.40 -18.99 -15.00
N ALA A 272 -17.59 -18.32 -14.16
CA ALA A 272 -17.73 -16.91 -13.80
C ALA A 272 -16.81 -16.05 -14.67
N ASP A 273 -17.29 -15.69 -15.88
CA ASP A 273 -16.54 -14.84 -16.81
C ASP A 273 -16.32 -13.44 -16.23
N GLY A 274 -15.07 -12.96 -16.25
CA GLY A 274 -14.68 -11.64 -15.72
C GLY A 274 -14.52 -11.56 -14.20
N VAL A 275 -14.75 -12.66 -13.45
CA VAL A 275 -14.53 -12.70 -12.00
C VAL A 275 -13.08 -13.13 -11.71
N ASN A 276 -12.33 -12.24 -11.08
CA ASN A 276 -10.95 -12.48 -10.71
C ASN A 276 -10.71 -12.12 -9.24
N TYR A 277 -9.74 -12.77 -8.63
CA TYR A 277 -9.25 -12.42 -7.31
C TYR A 277 -7.71 -12.45 -7.31
N TYR A 278 -7.10 -11.69 -6.41
CA TYR A 278 -5.65 -11.56 -6.31
C TYR A 278 -5.24 -11.58 -4.85
N ILE A 279 -4.16 -12.29 -4.57
CA ILE A 279 -3.52 -12.34 -3.26
C ILE A 279 -2.11 -11.79 -3.43
N LEU A 280 -1.89 -10.62 -2.85
CA LEU A 280 -0.63 -9.91 -2.95
C LEU A 280 0.09 -9.98 -1.60
N GLY A 281 1.30 -10.55 -1.58
CA GLY A 281 2.19 -10.43 -0.45
C GLY A 281 2.92 -9.08 -0.45
N ARG A 282 3.70 -8.82 0.59
CA ARG A 282 4.49 -7.58 0.72
C ARG A 282 5.45 -7.30 -0.43
N GLU A 283 5.97 -8.32 -1.07
CA GLU A 283 6.93 -8.20 -2.16
C GLU A 283 6.35 -7.50 -3.38
N THR A 284 5.04 -7.59 -3.58
CA THR A 284 4.34 -6.99 -4.71
C THR A 284 4.29 -5.47 -4.68
N ASN A 285 4.43 -4.83 -3.52
CA ASN A 285 4.58 -3.37 -3.45
C ASN A 285 5.90 -2.84 -4.01
N ILE A 286 6.84 -3.72 -4.37
CA ILE A 286 8.13 -3.36 -5.01
C ILE A 286 8.09 -3.58 -6.54
N GLY A 287 6.97 -4.06 -7.10
CA GLY A 287 6.77 -4.05 -8.55
C GLY A 287 6.33 -5.33 -9.25
N TYR A 288 5.82 -6.34 -8.55
CA TYR A 288 5.30 -7.55 -9.21
C TYR A 288 3.89 -7.90 -8.72
N VAL A 289 2.96 -7.96 -9.66
CA VAL A 289 1.61 -8.50 -9.46
C VAL A 289 1.67 -9.99 -9.77
N CYS A 290 1.49 -10.85 -8.77
CA CYS A 290 1.23 -12.26 -9.01
C CYS A 290 -0.27 -12.43 -9.25
N LEU A 291 -0.64 -12.79 -10.47
CA LEU A 291 -2.00 -13.20 -10.80
C LEU A 291 -2.24 -14.59 -10.21
N ALA A 292 -3.25 -14.74 -9.38
CA ALA A 292 -3.68 -16.03 -8.88
C ALA A 292 -4.42 -16.88 -9.94
N ARG A 293 -4.59 -16.32 -11.16
CA ARG A 293 -5.23 -16.99 -12.30
C ARG A 293 -4.58 -16.56 -13.62
N ASP A 294 -4.00 -17.50 -14.36
CA ASP A 294 -3.76 -17.48 -15.80
C ASP A 294 -4.96 -18.07 -16.54
#